data_2e8a626af6db3a49105428c510efaeb4
#
_entry.id   2e8a626af6db3a49105428c510efaeb4
#
_cell.length_a   1.000
_cell.length_b   1.000
_cell.length_c   1.000
_cell.angle_alpha   90.00
_cell.angle_beta   90.00
_cell.angle_gamma   90.00
#
_symmetry.space_group_name_H-M   'P 1'
#
loop_
_entity.id
_entity.type
_entity.pdbx_description
1 polymer ?
#
loop_
_entity_poly.entity_id
_entity_poly.type
_entity_poly.pdbx_seq_one_letter_code
_entity_poly.pdbx_strand_id
1 'polypeptide(L)' 'MATAIRISEELIGDAKKFSRIDHRSLTGQIEHWARIGKCAEENPDLPYNLIKEILIGIEELEQGDKRY' A
#
# COMPACT_ATOMS: atom_id res chain seq x y z
N MET A 1 5.53 12.85 -11.11
CA MET A 1 6.72 12.48 -11.89
C MET A 1 7.05 11.02 -11.67
N ALA A 2 7.26 10.29 -12.75
CA ALA A 2 7.53 8.86 -12.65
C ALA A 2 9.03 8.61 -12.43
N THR A 3 9.33 7.76 -11.48
CA THR A 3 10.70 7.34 -11.20
C THR A 3 10.78 5.83 -11.41
N ALA A 4 11.79 5.38 -12.16
CA ALA A 4 12.00 3.96 -12.37
C ALA A 4 12.68 3.36 -11.14
N ILE A 5 12.09 2.29 -10.60
CA ILE A 5 12.59 1.59 -9.43
C ILE A 5 12.69 0.10 -9.78
N ARG A 6 13.79 -0.52 -9.42
CA ARG A 6 13.95 -1.96 -9.58
C ARG A 6 13.43 -2.68 -8.35
N ILE A 7 12.59 -3.67 -8.60
CA ILE A 7 12.02 -4.49 -7.54
C ILE A 7 12.27 -5.94 -7.92
N SER A 8 12.56 -6.80 -6.94
CA SER A 8 12.85 -8.21 -7.19
C SER A 8 11.67 -8.90 -7.87
N GLU A 9 11.96 -9.88 -8.71
CA GLU A 9 10.92 -10.66 -9.39
C GLU A 9 10.04 -11.41 -8.41
N GLU A 10 10.63 -11.87 -7.31
CA GLU A 10 9.90 -12.57 -6.26
C GLU A 10 8.83 -11.65 -5.66
N LEU A 11 9.20 -10.43 -5.32
CA LEU A 11 8.25 -9.47 -4.74
C LEU A 11 7.20 -9.05 -5.77
N ILE A 12 7.59 -8.89 -7.02
CA ILE A 12 6.66 -8.58 -8.11
C ILE A 12 5.63 -9.70 -8.26
N GLY A 13 6.06 -10.96 -8.20
CA GLY A 13 5.17 -12.11 -8.28
C GLY A 13 4.15 -12.11 -7.15
N ASP A 14 4.61 -11.85 -5.93
CA ASP A 14 3.73 -11.76 -4.77
C ASP A 14 2.74 -10.61 -4.92
N ALA A 15 3.23 -9.47 -5.39
CA ALA A 15 2.38 -8.30 -5.59
C ALA A 15 1.29 -8.55 -6.63
N LYS A 16 1.61 -9.26 -7.71
CA LYS A 16 0.61 -9.63 -8.72
C LYS A 16 -0.49 -10.50 -8.12
N LYS A 17 -0.10 -11.46 -7.30
CA LYS A 17 -1.04 -12.35 -6.63
C LYS A 17 -1.96 -11.59 -5.70
N PHE A 18 -1.40 -10.78 -4.82
CA PHE A 18 -2.19 -10.03 -3.83
C PHE A 18 -2.98 -8.88 -4.45
N SER A 19 -2.51 -8.31 -5.56
CA SER A 19 -3.26 -7.26 -6.24
C SER A 19 -4.62 -7.77 -6.74
N ARG A 20 -4.67 -9.03 -7.17
CA ARG A 20 -5.93 -9.66 -7.58
C ARG A 20 -6.88 -9.86 -6.42
N ILE A 21 -6.34 -10.31 -5.27
CA ILE A 21 -7.12 -10.54 -4.06
C ILE A 21 -7.70 -9.23 -3.54
N ASP A 22 -6.89 -8.19 -3.51
CA ASP A 22 -7.25 -6.90 -2.95
C ASP A 22 -7.90 -5.95 -3.97
N HIS A 23 -8.05 -6.39 -5.22
CA HIS A 23 -8.61 -5.57 -6.30
C HIS A 23 -7.84 -4.27 -6.51
N ARG A 24 -6.51 -4.38 -6.52
CA ARG A 24 -5.60 -3.26 -6.77
C ARG A 24 -4.80 -3.49 -8.04
N SER A 25 -4.30 -2.41 -8.62
CA SER A 25 -3.28 -2.53 -9.66
C SER A 25 -1.99 -3.03 -9.05
N LEU A 26 -1.07 -3.53 -9.87
CA LEU A 26 0.26 -3.95 -9.39
C LEU A 26 0.98 -2.79 -8.69
N THR A 27 1.00 -1.64 -9.32
CA THR A 27 1.61 -0.43 -8.74
C THR A 27 0.95 -0.06 -7.42
N GLY A 28 -0.38 -0.07 -7.38
CA GLY A 28 -1.14 0.24 -6.18
C GLY A 28 -0.85 -0.72 -5.03
N GLN A 29 -0.67 -2.01 -5.34
CA GLN A 29 -0.34 -3.00 -4.33
C GLN A 29 1.04 -2.75 -3.72
N ILE A 30 2.02 -2.46 -4.57
CA ILE A 30 3.38 -2.18 -4.10
C ILE A 30 3.41 -0.88 -3.29
N GLU A 31 2.71 0.15 -3.72
CA GLU A 31 2.61 1.39 -2.99
C GLU A 31 1.94 1.20 -1.62
N HIS A 32 0.90 0.37 -1.57
CA HIS A 32 0.22 0.06 -0.31
C HIS A 32 1.20 -0.58 0.68
N TRP A 33 1.95 -1.58 0.22
CA TRP A 33 2.95 -2.23 1.07
C TRP A 33 4.07 -1.28 1.50
N ALA A 34 4.50 -0.41 0.58
CA ALA A 34 5.53 0.58 0.91
C ALA A 34 5.05 1.56 1.96
N ARG A 35 3.80 1.99 1.89
CA ARG A 35 3.21 2.90 2.89
C ARG A 35 3.11 2.22 4.25
N ILE A 36 2.70 0.96 4.28
CA ILE A 36 2.65 0.19 5.54
C ILE A 36 4.03 0.08 6.14
N GLY A 37 5.03 -0.30 5.33
CA GLY A 37 6.40 -0.42 5.80
C GLY A 37 6.98 0.89 6.32
N LYS A 38 6.76 1.96 5.58
CA LYS A 38 7.21 3.29 5.97
C LYS A 38 6.58 3.71 7.30
N CYS A 39 5.27 3.53 7.42
CA CYS A 39 4.55 3.89 8.64
C CYS A 39 5.05 3.07 9.84
N ALA A 40 5.30 1.78 9.62
CA ALA A 40 5.82 0.91 10.69
C ALA A 40 7.23 1.33 11.13
N GLU A 41 8.10 1.68 10.20
CA GLU A 41 9.44 2.12 10.54
C GLU A 41 9.45 3.45 11.27
N GLU A 42 8.56 4.37 10.89
CA GLU A 42 8.47 5.67 11.53
C GLU A 42 7.77 5.62 12.88
N ASN A 43 6.99 4.56 13.13
CA ASN A 43 6.20 4.42 14.35
C ASN A 43 6.36 3.01 14.93
N PRO A 44 7.56 2.65 15.40
CA PRO A 44 7.81 1.28 15.83
C PRO A 44 6.96 0.80 17.00
N ASP A 45 6.36 1.73 17.75
CA ASP A 45 5.50 1.38 18.88
C ASP A 45 4.05 1.09 18.48
N LEU A 46 3.67 1.35 17.22
CA LEU A 46 2.31 1.11 16.77
C LEU A 46 2.14 -0.34 16.30
N PRO A 47 1.10 -1.04 16.74
CA PRO A 47 0.81 -2.37 16.23
C PRO A 47 0.33 -2.31 14.78
N TYR A 48 0.59 -3.38 14.04
CA TYR A 48 0.24 -3.47 12.63
C TYR A 48 -1.25 -3.19 12.38
N ASN A 49 -2.13 -3.69 13.24
CA ASN A 49 -3.56 -3.49 13.07
C ASN A 49 -3.94 -2.01 13.04
N LEU A 50 -3.32 -1.22 13.91
CA LEU A 50 -3.59 0.20 13.97
C LEU A 50 -3.05 0.93 12.75
N ILE A 51 -1.85 0.56 12.30
CA ILE A 51 -1.25 1.11 11.08
C ILE A 51 -2.17 0.86 9.89
N LYS A 52 -2.66 -0.36 9.76
CA LYS A 52 -3.55 -0.76 8.68
C LYS A 52 -4.84 0.06 8.68
N GLU A 53 -5.44 0.26 9.85
CA GLU A 53 -6.66 1.04 9.98
C GLU A 53 -6.46 2.50 9.60
N ILE A 54 -5.34 3.09 10.01
CA ILE A 54 -5.02 4.47 9.67
C ILE A 54 -4.89 4.63 8.16
N LEU A 55 -4.17 3.72 7.51
CA LEU A 55 -3.95 3.80 6.07
C LEU A 55 -5.24 3.57 5.27
N ILE A 56 -6.08 2.65 5.72
CA ILE A 56 -7.39 2.42 5.10
C ILE A 56 -8.25 3.67 5.22
N GLY A 57 -8.25 4.31 6.39
CA GLY A 57 -8.99 5.54 6.60
C GLY A 57 -8.54 6.65 5.65
N ILE A 58 -7.24 6.80 5.44
CA ILE A 58 -6.69 7.79 4.51
C ILE A 58 -7.12 7.46 3.08
N GLU A 59 -7.03 6.21 2.68
CA GLU A 59 -7.43 5.77 1.34
C GLU A 59 -8.92 6.01 1.09
N GLU A 60 -9.74 5.75 2.07
CA GLU A 60 -11.19 6.00 1.99
C GLU A 60 -11.50 7.49 1.81
N LEU A 61 -10.80 8.35 2.53
CA LEU A 61 -10.97 9.79 2.39
C LEU A 61 -10.59 10.26 0.99
N GLU A 62 -9.49 9.77 0.44
CA GLU A 62 -9.07 10.10 -0.91
C GLU A 62 -10.09 9.65 -1.95
N GLN A 63 -10.62 8.44 -1.79
CA GLN A 63 -11.64 7.91 -2.68
C GLN A 63 -12.96 8.66 -2.53
N GLY A 64 -13.31 9.01 -1.31
CA GLY A 64 -14.53 9.77 -1.03
C GLY A 64 -14.55 11.09 -1.77
N ASP A 65 -13.43 11.80 -1.80
CA ASP A 65 -13.29 13.07 -2.51
C ASP A 65 -13.50 12.91 -4.02
N LYS A 66 -13.19 11.75 -4.56
CA LYS A 66 -13.33 11.49 -5.99
C LYS A 66 -14.74 11.10 -6.42
N ARG A 67 -15.59 10.77 -5.49
CA ARG A 67 -16.96 10.33 -5.79
C ARG A 67 -17.89 11.47 -6.14
N TYR A 68 -17.52 12.66 -5.80
CA TYR A 68 -18.34 13.85 -6.01
C TYR A 68 -17.69 14.81 -7.01
#